data_3a45bc679c186a64475784412605474a
#
_entry.id   3a45bc679c186a64475784412605474a
#
_cell.length_a   1.000
_cell.length_b   1.000
_cell.length_c   1.000
_cell.angle_alpha   90.00
_cell.angle_beta   90.00
_cell.angle_gamma   90.00
#
_symmetry.space_group_name_H-M   'P 1'
#
loop_
_entity.id
_entity.type
_entity.pdbx_description
1 polymer ?
#
loop_
_entity_poly.entity_id
_entity_poly.type
_entity_poly.pdbx_seq_one_letter_code
_entity_poly.pdbx_strand_id
1 'polypeptide(L)'
;GLIERINSIHNQGNGLTNYTRTVTSTNAVDDPSNPIDAADLPFAVQSGSFDIPIYDSNNVNIATVTVPVTAGVTTLNDIVNDINASGLVSAAVTADNRLQLSPVANFSFAFSNDSSNVLAALGVNTLFSGSDASDIGVNQRIVDDPTLLASGFSLDPTETGDNRAALALANVRNEAILGGNTQTLNEFFESTIVQIGIEANANESTFEVQESFIRDFQRRREEVSGVNLDEEATQLLQFQRAFEASSRVITTADRMLAALLAIGA
;
A
#
# COMPACT_ATOMS: atom_id res chain seq x y z
N GLY A 1 -4.22 10.39 3.11
CA GLY A 1 -5.46 9.70 3.52
C GLY A 1 -5.49 9.36 5.01
N LEU A 2 -5.76 8.07 5.37
CA LEU A 2 -6.02 7.67 6.78
C LEU A 2 -4.87 8.03 7.74
N ILE A 3 -3.62 7.65 7.43
CA ILE A 3 -2.44 7.93 8.27
C ILE A 3 -2.31 9.44 8.49
N GLU A 4 -2.36 10.20 7.43
CA GLU A 4 -2.27 11.65 7.46
C GLU A 4 -3.36 12.27 8.35
N ARG A 5 -4.63 11.87 8.16
CA ARG A 5 -5.74 12.41 8.92
C ARG A 5 -5.65 12.10 10.42
N ILE A 6 -5.28 10.87 10.78
CA ILE A 6 -5.08 10.49 12.18
C ILE A 6 -3.90 11.25 12.79
N ASN A 7 -2.78 11.36 12.09
CA ASN A 7 -1.62 12.11 12.55
C ASN A 7 -1.93 13.62 12.68
N SER A 8 -2.68 14.20 11.73
CA SER A 8 -3.12 15.58 11.81
C SER A 8 -3.98 15.86 13.05
N ILE A 9 -4.89 14.94 13.41
CA ILE A 9 -5.69 15.08 14.65
C ILE A 9 -4.79 14.93 15.89
N HIS A 10 -3.91 13.92 15.88
CA HIS A 10 -3.00 13.68 16.99
C HIS A 10 -2.07 14.88 17.25
N ASN A 11 -1.60 15.55 16.21
CA ASN A 11 -0.73 16.72 16.30
C ASN A 11 -1.44 18.00 16.76
N GLN A 12 -2.77 18.00 16.81
CA GLN A 12 -3.55 19.12 17.38
C GLN A 12 -3.77 18.95 18.90
N GLY A 13 -3.45 17.79 19.43
CA GLY A 13 -3.72 17.44 20.82
C GLY A 13 -2.48 17.12 21.63
N ASN A 14 -2.72 16.95 22.94
CA ASN A 14 -1.70 16.60 23.91
C ASN A 14 -2.01 15.27 24.59
N GLY A 15 -0.94 14.54 24.95
CA GLY A 15 -1.00 13.41 25.85
C GLY A 15 -1.06 13.81 27.33
N LEU A 16 -0.96 12.81 28.19
CA LEU A 16 -0.89 13.00 29.64
C LEU A 16 0.49 13.48 30.12
N THR A 17 1.52 13.29 29.33
CA THR A 17 2.90 13.67 29.62
C THR A 17 3.49 14.52 28.51
N ASN A 18 4.49 15.32 28.87
CA ASN A 18 5.23 16.18 27.95
C ASN A 18 6.56 15.55 27.58
N TYR A 19 7.16 16.01 26.47
CA TYR A 19 8.49 15.60 26.07
C TYR A 19 9.57 16.20 26.98
N THR A 20 10.23 15.34 27.74
CA THR A 20 11.36 15.67 28.62
C THR A 20 12.71 15.31 28.00
N ARG A 21 12.72 14.72 26.83
CA ARG A 21 13.90 14.26 26.07
C ARG A 21 13.85 14.77 24.63
N THR A 22 14.98 14.63 23.96
CA THR A 22 15.10 14.97 22.55
C THR A 22 14.11 14.19 21.67
N VAL A 23 13.45 14.91 20.80
CA VAL A 23 12.55 14.39 19.76
C VAL A 23 13.20 14.66 18.41
N THR A 24 13.30 13.65 17.55
CA THR A 24 13.78 13.79 16.17
C THR A 24 12.67 13.35 15.24
N SER A 25 12.47 14.08 14.15
CA SER A 25 11.48 13.74 13.13
C SER A 25 11.78 12.37 12.49
N THR A 26 10.73 11.65 12.08
CA THR A 26 10.88 10.37 11.39
C THR A 26 11.30 10.58 9.94
N ASN A 27 10.76 11.62 9.29
CA ASN A 27 11.06 11.95 7.91
C ASN A 27 12.15 13.03 7.84
N ALA A 28 13.02 12.91 6.86
CA ALA A 28 14.05 13.89 6.52
C ALA A 28 13.54 14.74 5.36
N VAL A 29 14.08 15.93 5.19
CA VAL A 29 13.94 16.73 3.97
C VAL A 29 15.16 16.54 3.08
N ASP A 30 15.02 16.68 1.77
CA ASP A 30 16.16 16.56 0.84
C ASP A 30 17.18 17.67 1.07
N ASP A 31 16.71 18.91 1.22
CA ASP A 31 17.53 20.09 1.51
C ASP A 31 16.82 21.00 2.52
N PRO A 32 17.42 21.22 3.71
CA PRO A 32 16.84 22.07 4.75
C PRO A 32 16.69 23.55 4.37
N SER A 33 17.27 23.98 3.26
CA SER A 33 17.23 25.35 2.75
C SER A 33 16.14 25.55 1.67
N ASN A 34 15.52 24.46 1.23
CA ASN A 34 14.40 24.51 0.29
C ASN A 34 13.05 24.60 1.01
N PRO A 35 12.00 25.16 0.36
CA PRO A 35 10.66 25.14 0.92
C PRO A 35 10.18 23.73 1.28
N ILE A 36 9.60 23.59 2.47
CA ILE A 36 9.26 22.30 3.09
C ILE A 36 8.02 21.62 2.49
N ASP A 37 7.30 22.30 1.62
CA ASP A 37 6.14 21.75 0.87
C ASP A 37 6.53 20.98 -0.40
N ALA A 38 7.85 20.84 -0.64
CA ALA A 38 8.36 20.08 -1.76
C ALA A 38 8.00 18.60 -1.69
N ALA A 39 8.14 17.90 -2.81
CA ALA A 39 7.64 16.54 -3.02
C ALA A 39 8.40 15.43 -2.24
N ASP A 40 9.35 15.79 -1.37
CA ASP A 40 10.19 14.88 -0.58
C ASP A 40 9.51 14.38 0.71
N LEU A 41 8.37 14.97 1.11
CA LEU A 41 7.64 14.56 2.30
C LEU A 41 6.38 13.72 1.96
N PRO A 42 6.00 12.75 2.81
CA PRO A 42 4.90 11.84 2.53
C PRO A 42 3.52 12.51 2.52
N PHE A 43 3.39 13.67 3.16
CA PHE A 43 2.13 14.42 3.26
C PHE A 43 2.33 15.87 2.88
N ALA A 44 1.31 16.46 2.27
CA ALA A 44 1.35 17.85 1.85
C ALA A 44 1.38 18.81 3.06
N VAL A 45 2.26 19.80 2.99
CA VAL A 45 2.32 20.93 3.93
C VAL A 45 1.53 22.09 3.36
N GLN A 46 0.79 22.79 4.20
CA GLN A 46 -0.01 23.95 3.84
C GLN A 46 0.35 25.16 4.69
N SER A 47 -0.10 26.35 4.28
CA SER A 47 0.09 27.56 5.09
C SER A 47 -0.73 27.49 6.37
N GLY A 48 -0.10 27.77 7.50
CA GLY A 48 -0.69 27.71 8.83
C GLY A 48 0.36 27.94 9.89
N SER A 49 0.25 27.26 11.01
CA SER A 49 1.23 27.28 12.12
C SER A 49 1.08 26.01 12.94
N PHE A 50 2.05 25.77 13.80
CA PHE A 50 1.91 24.83 14.90
C PHE A 50 2.44 25.46 16.19
N ASP A 51 1.97 24.97 17.33
CA ASP A 51 2.35 25.46 18.64
C ASP A 51 3.22 24.46 19.38
N ILE A 52 4.18 24.99 20.15
CA ILE A 52 5.01 24.25 21.11
C ILE A 52 4.75 24.83 22.49
N PRO A 53 3.78 24.30 23.26
CA PRO A 53 3.62 24.67 24.67
C PRO A 53 4.79 24.16 25.50
N ILE A 54 5.30 25.04 26.38
CA ILE A 54 6.44 24.79 27.26
C ILE A 54 5.96 24.74 28.71
N TYR A 55 6.42 23.74 29.42
CA TYR A 55 6.02 23.47 30.80
C TYR A 55 7.23 23.49 31.73
N ASP A 56 7.03 24.01 32.95
CA ASP A 56 8.01 23.95 34.02
C ASP A 56 8.04 22.56 34.70
N SER A 57 8.89 22.44 35.74
CA SER A 57 9.02 21.21 36.54
C SER A 57 7.77 20.86 37.36
N ASN A 58 6.81 21.77 37.50
CA ASN A 58 5.54 21.57 38.16
C ASN A 58 4.42 21.25 37.15
N ASN A 59 4.79 21.04 35.85
CA ASN A 59 3.85 20.82 34.76
C ASN A 59 2.89 22.01 34.50
N VAL A 60 3.35 23.24 34.77
CA VAL A 60 2.60 24.46 34.51
C VAL A 60 3.04 25.00 33.13
N ASN A 61 2.08 25.28 32.24
CA ASN A 61 2.39 25.95 30.97
C ASN A 61 2.88 27.37 31.25
N ILE A 62 4.15 27.64 30.91
CA ILE A 62 4.79 28.96 31.15
C ILE A 62 4.88 29.81 29.88
N ALA A 63 4.81 29.18 28.68
CA ALA A 63 4.86 29.85 27.41
C ALA A 63 4.36 28.92 26.30
N THR A 64 3.98 29.49 25.18
CA THR A 64 3.71 28.74 23.95
C THR A 64 4.47 29.41 22.82
N VAL A 65 5.27 28.64 22.12
CA VAL A 65 6.01 29.09 20.92
C VAL A 65 5.16 28.74 19.70
N THR A 66 4.67 29.75 19.00
CA THR A 66 3.95 29.56 17.73
C THR A 66 4.91 29.69 16.58
N VAL A 67 5.01 28.64 15.75
CA VAL A 67 5.88 28.57 14.58
C VAL A 67 5.01 28.72 13.33
N PRO A 68 5.15 29.85 12.59
CA PRO A 68 4.41 30.04 11.36
C PRO A 68 4.98 29.22 10.21
N VAL A 69 4.12 28.72 9.35
CA VAL A 69 4.47 27.97 8.15
C VAL A 69 3.76 28.57 6.95
N THR A 70 4.51 28.93 5.92
CA THR A 70 3.98 29.42 4.65
C THR A 70 4.39 28.45 3.55
N ALA A 71 3.44 27.76 2.94
CA ALA A 71 3.69 26.85 1.84
C ALA A 71 4.42 27.55 0.68
N GLY A 72 5.41 26.88 0.08
CA GLY A 72 6.24 27.42 -0.98
C GLY A 72 7.31 28.44 -0.52
N VAL A 73 7.42 28.69 0.80
CA VAL A 73 8.37 29.69 1.34
C VAL A 73 9.17 29.15 2.53
N THR A 74 8.47 28.68 3.57
CA THR A 74 9.12 28.26 4.82
C THR A 74 10.00 27.03 4.61
N THR A 75 11.26 27.13 5.06
CA THR A 75 12.28 26.08 5.02
C THR A 75 12.40 25.40 6.38
N LEU A 76 13.06 24.23 6.44
CA LEU A 76 13.34 23.58 7.72
C LEU A 76 14.27 24.46 8.59
N ASN A 77 15.20 25.20 7.97
CA ASN A 77 16.06 26.14 8.68
C ASN A 77 15.27 27.29 9.30
N ASP A 78 14.22 27.80 8.63
CA ASP A 78 13.36 28.84 9.20
C ASP A 78 12.59 28.32 10.42
N ILE A 79 12.03 27.12 10.35
CA ILE A 79 11.37 26.47 11.50
C ILE A 79 12.34 26.34 12.68
N VAL A 80 13.57 25.89 12.45
CA VAL A 80 14.59 25.78 13.50
C VAL A 80 14.92 27.15 14.10
N ASN A 81 15.06 28.19 13.28
CA ASN A 81 15.34 29.55 13.74
C ASN A 81 14.19 30.11 14.58
N ASP A 82 12.93 29.94 14.14
CA ASP A 82 11.76 30.43 14.85
C ASP A 82 11.61 29.74 16.23
N ILE A 83 11.84 28.42 16.29
CA ILE A 83 11.82 27.69 17.56
C ILE A 83 12.92 28.19 18.51
N ASN A 84 14.15 28.35 18.01
CA ASN A 84 15.29 28.78 18.80
C ASN A 84 15.16 30.23 19.28
N ALA A 85 14.43 31.08 18.56
CA ALA A 85 14.20 32.49 18.97
C ALA A 85 13.50 32.60 20.34
N SER A 86 12.77 31.54 20.77
CA SER A 86 12.16 31.50 22.10
C SER A 86 13.16 31.36 23.25
N GLY A 87 14.30 30.70 23.03
CA GLY A 87 15.25 30.34 24.08
C GLY A 87 14.77 29.30 25.09
N LEU A 88 13.54 28.75 24.92
CA LEU A 88 12.88 27.82 25.87
C LEU A 88 12.95 26.37 25.40
N VAL A 89 13.07 26.14 24.11
CA VAL A 89 13.34 24.85 23.49
C VAL A 89 14.45 25.01 22.48
N SER A 90 15.29 24.01 22.32
CA SER A 90 16.39 24.03 21.34
C SER A 90 16.02 23.17 20.15
N ALA A 91 16.13 23.71 18.96
CA ALA A 91 15.95 23.00 17.71
C ALA A 91 17.23 22.96 16.88
N ALA A 92 17.41 21.90 16.11
CA ALA A 92 18.53 21.73 15.19
C ALA A 92 18.12 20.91 13.97
N VAL A 93 18.81 21.08 12.86
CA VAL A 93 18.79 20.14 11.74
C VAL A 93 19.89 19.12 11.95
N THR A 94 19.55 17.83 11.91
CA THR A 94 20.52 16.76 12.04
C THR A 94 21.35 16.58 10.76
N ALA A 95 22.42 15.78 10.81
CA ALA A 95 23.27 15.51 9.64
C ALA A 95 22.53 14.80 8.50
N ASP A 96 21.43 14.12 8.81
CA ASP A 96 20.52 13.44 7.87
C ASP A 96 19.25 14.26 7.58
N ASN A 97 19.34 15.59 7.71
CA ASN A 97 18.32 16.57 7.35
C ASN A 97 16.97 16.38 8.07
N ARG A 98 16.99 15.97 9.34
CA ARG A 98 15.81 15.81 10.18
C ARG A 98 15.67 16.94 11.17
N LEU A 99 14.43 17.29 11.51
CA LEU A 99 14.15 18.21 12.61
C LEU A 99 14.43 17.50 13.94
N GLN A 100 15.23 18.12 14.78
CA GLN A 100 15.47 17.66 16.15
C GLN A 100 15.11 18.76 17.13
N LEU A 101 14.33 18.43 18.18
CA LEU A 101 14.00 19.33 19.27
C LEU A 101 14.46 18.74 20.61
N SER A 102 14.97 19.59 21.48
CA SER A 102 15.43 19.23 22.82
C SER A 102 14.92 20.24 23.83
N PRO A 103 14.37 19.79 24.98
CA PRO A 103 13.99 20.72 26.04
C PRO A 103 15.23 21.41 26.61
N VAL A 104 15.09 22.69 26.98
CA VAL A 104 16.09 23.37 27.80
C VAL A 104 15.96 22.84 29.24
N ALA A 105 17.05 22.86 30.01
CA ALA A 105 17.10 22.29 31.35
C ALA A 105 15.93 22.76 32.24
N ASN A 106 15.29 21.80 32.92
CA ASN A 106 14.11 21.98 33.80
C ASN A 106 12.80 22.33 33.09
N PHE A 107 12.77 22.29 31.75
CA PHE A 107 11.53 22.43 30.98
C PHE A 107 11.18 21.13 30.27
N SER A 108 9.90 21.02 29.92
CA SER A 108 9.37 20.02 29.01
C SER A 108 8.51 20.74 27.96
N PHE A 109 8.24 20.07 26.87
CA PHE A 109 7.41 20.64 25.79
C PHE A 109 6.43 19.62 25.24
N ALA A 110 5.40 20.10 24.58
CA ALA A 110 4.48 19.30 23.81
C ALA A 110 4.28 19.93 22.42
N PHE A 111 3.44 19.33 21.60
CA PHE A 111 3.01 19.90 20.32
C PHE A 111 1.50 20.07 20.32
N SER A 112 1.00 21.10 19.66
CA SER A 112 -0.44 21.33 19.55
C SER A 112 -0.76 22.24 18.36
N ASN A 113 -2.04 22.32 18.03
CA ASN A 113 -2.60 23.28 17.04
C ASN A 113 -1.91 23.27 15.67
N ASP A 114 -1.43 22.11 15.19
CA ASP A 114 -0.85 22.05 13.86
C ASP A 114 -1.92 22.22 12.78
N SER A 115 -2.04 23.43 12.29
CA SER A 115 -2.89 23.79 11.15
C SER A 115 -2.16 23.73 9.81
N SER A 116 -0.84 23.56 9.83
CA SER A 116 0.01 23.49 8.65
C SER A 116 0.25 22.06 8.14
N ASN A 117 -0.08 21.04 8.93
CA ASN A 117 0.22 19.63 8.68
C ASN A 117 1.74 19.31 8.64
N VAL A 118 2.59 20.27 9.03
CA VAL A 118 4.06 20.10 8.95
C VAL A 118 4.57 19.06 9.93
N LEU A 119 3.98 18.95 11.12
CA LEU A 119 4.38 17.94 12.11
C LEU A 119 4.05 16.53 11.60
N ALA A 120 2.88 16.33 10.96
CA ALA A 120 2.52 15.06 10.34
C ALA A 120 3.45 14.73 9.16
N ALA A 121 3.76 15.70 8.32
CA ALA A 121 4.64 15.54 7.17
C ALA A 121 6.08 15.18 7.58
N LEU A 122 6.63 15.83 8.61
CA LEU A 122 7.93 15.52 9.18
C LEU A 122 7.93 14.23 10.04
N GLY A 123 6.78 13.73 10.43
CA GLY A 123 6.67 12.58 11.33
C GLY A 123 7.07 12.91 12.77
N VAL A 124 6.74 14.13 13.22
CA VAL A 124 6.92 14.59 14.61
C VAL A 124 5.60 14.47 15.35
N ASN A 125 5.60 13.94 16.57
CA ASN A 125 4.40 13.75 17.40
C ASN A 125 3.26 12.99 16.69
N THR A 126 3.59 12.05 15.84
CA THR A 126 2.60 11.26 15.08
C THR A 126 2.20 9.99 15.82
N LEU A 127 0.92 9.57 15.68
CA LEU A 127 0.45 8.28 16.18
C LEU A 127 0.92 7.14 15.27
N PHE A 128 0.83 7.32 13.96
CA PHE A 128 1.30 6.35 12.98
C PHE A 128 2.60 6.80 12.31
N SER A 129 3.48 5.85 12.09
CA SER A 129 4.62 5.95 11.18
C SER A 129 4.25 5.37 9.81
N GLY A 130 5.08 5.65 8.81
CA GLY A 130 4.86 5.21 7.43
C GLY A 130 4.00 6.18 6.63
N SER A 131 3.85 5.86 5.35
CA SER A 131 3.17 6.69 4.36
C SER A 131 1.99 5.99 3.69
N ASP A 132 1.99 4.66 3.65
CA ASP A 132 0.97 3.85 2.99
C ASP A 132 0.66 2.54 3.73
N ALA A 133 -0.14 1.67 3.11
CA ALA A 133 -0.57 0.41 3.72
C ALA A 133 0.55 -0.65 3.84
N SER A 134 1.67 -0.47 3.14
CA SER A 134 2.80 -1.42 3.17
C SER A 134 3.77 -1.15 4.32
N ASP A 135 3.82 0.10 4.81
CA ASP A 135 4.77 0.55 5.82
C ASP A 135 4.12 1.15 7.08
N ILE A 136 2.78 1.16 7.16
CA ILE A 136 2.07 1.67 8.33
C ILE A 136 2.45 0.90 9.60
N GLY A 137 2.82 1.65 10.64
CA GLY A 137 3.09 1.14 11.97
C GLY A 137 2.67 2.13 13.05
N VAL A 138 2.57 1.68 14.29
CA VAL A 138 2.43 2.61 15.42
C VAL A 138 3.79 3.23 15.71
N ASN A 139 3.82 4.54 15.93
CA ASN A 139 5.05 5.24 16.26
C ASN A 139 5.69 4.64 17.51
N GLN A 140 6.96 4.24 17.42
CA GLN A 140 7.66 3.54 18.50
C GLN A 140 7.66 4.33 19.82
N ARG A 141 7.67 5.66 19.75
CA ARG A 141 7.58 6.49 20.97
C ARG A 141 6.27 6.33 21.73
N ILE A 142 5.15 6.18 21.01
CA ILE A 142 3.84 5.92 21.61
C ILE A 142 3.78 4.49 22.17
N VAL A 143 4.46 3.54 21.53
CA VAL A 143 4.58 2.16 22.05
C VAL A 143 5.41 2.15 23.34
N ASP A 144 6.52 2.91 23.39
CA ASP A 144 7.41 2.99 24.54
C ASP A 144 6.80 3.79 25.69
N ASP A 145 6.02 4.84 25.36
CA ASP A 145 5.33 5.69 26.33
C ASP A 145 3.91 6.04 25.85
N PRO A 146 2.91 5.20 26.15
CA PRO A 146 1.52 5.44 25.76
C PRO A 146 0.89 6.72 26.33
N THR A 147 1.51 7.33 27.36
CA THR A 147 1.03 8.58 27.94
C THR A 147 1.24 9.80 27.02
N LEU A 148 2.05 9.65 25.96
CA LEU A 148 2.21 10.65 24.89
C LEU A 148 1.06 10.64 23.88
N LEU A 149 0.14 9.64 23.95
CA LEU A 149 -1.01 9.59 23.06
C LEU A 149 -1.93 10.79 23.30
N ALA A 150 -2.17 11.60 22.28
CA ALA A 150 -3.06 12.75 22.36
C ALA A 150 -4.50 12.32 22.60
N SER A 151 -5.01 12.60 23.81
CA SER A 151 -6.38 12.31 24.22
C SER A 151 -7.27 13.56 24.27
N GLY A 152 -6.67 14.74 24.48
CA GLY A 152 -7.33 16.04 24.58
C GLY A 152 -6.69 17.12 23.72
N PHE A 153 -7.34 18.27 23.64
CA PHE A 153 -6.82 19.47 22.98
C PHE A 153 -6.45 20.58 23.96
N SER A 154 -6.70 20.37 25.27
CA SER A 154 -6.37 21.36 26.28
C SER A 154 -4.87 21.43 26.51
N LEU A 155 -4.34 22.65 26.61
CA LEU A 155 -2.96 22.92 27.01
C LEU A 155 -2.82 23.00 28.54
N ASP A 156 -3.93 22.93 29.28
CA ASP A 156 -3.93 22.88 30.75
C ASP A 156 -3.85 21.44 31.25
N PRO A 157 -2.71 21.03 31.82
CA PRO A 157 -2.53 19.65 32.29
C PRO A 157 -3.43 19.28 33.47
N THR A 158 -4.14 20.26 34.07
CA THR A 158 -5.12 20.00 35.12
C THR A 158 -6.48 19.56 34.56
N GLU A 159 -6.77 19.79 33.32
CA GLU A 159 -8.00 19.34 32.63
C GLU A 159 -7.90 17.87 32.19
N THR A 160 -7.81 16.98 33.17
CA THR A 160 -7.64 15.53 32.96
C THR A 160 -8.83 14.83 32.30
N GLY A 161 -9.97 15.52 32.15
CA GLY A 161 -11.19 14.97 31.52
C GLY A 161 -11.37 15.32 30.05
N ASP A 162 -10.44 16.04 29.43
CA ASP A 162 -10.53 16.38 28.01
C ASP A 162 -10.32 15.15 27.12
N ASN A 163 -11.37 14.72 26.43
CA ASN A 163 -11.37 13.59 25.52
C ASN A 163 -11.65 13.99 24.06
N ARG A 164 -11.55 15.26 23.74
CA ARG A 164 -11.91 15.80 22.40
C ARG A 164 -11.05 15.20 21.28
N ALA A 165 -9.75 15.00 21.53
CA ALA A 165 -8.88 14.38 20.53
C ALA A 165 -9.24 12.90 20.31
N ALA A 166 -9.53 12.16 21.39
CA ALA A 166 -9.98 10.77 21.30
C ALA A 166 -11.30 10.63 20.54
N LEU A 167 -12.26 11.55 20.75
CA LEU A 167 -13.53 11.59 20.02
C LEU A 167 -13.31 11.95 18.55
N ALA A 168 -12.42 12.90 18.26
CA ALA A 168 -12.07 13.25 16.88
C ALA A 168 -11.44 12.06 16.13
N LEU A 169 -10.50 11.35 16.77
CA LEU A 169 -9.91 10.12 16.22
C LEU A 169 -10.97 9.04 15.95
N ALA A 170 -11.90 8.83 16.90
CA ALA A 170 -12.99 7.87 16.70
C ALA A 170 -13.94 8.27 15.57
N ASN A 171 -14.10 9.57 15.30
CA ASN A 171 -14.96 10.07 14.24
C ASN A 171 -14.36 9.96 12.84
N VAL A 172 -13.04 9.76 12.70
CA VAL A 172 -12.37 9.58 11.40
C VAL A 172 -13.03 8.49 10.54
N ARG A 173 -13.58 7.46 11.17
CA ARG A 173 -14.33 6.40 10.46
C ARG A 173 -15.53 6.92 9.65
N ASN A 174 -16.09 8.07 10.04
CA ASN A 174 -17.25 8.68 9.41
C ASN A 174 -16.86 9.82 8.45
N GLU A 175 -15.57 10.16 8.38
CA GLU A 175 -15.07 11.21 7.50
C GLU A 175 -14.76 10.64 6.11
N ALA A 176 -15.10 11.41 5.07
CA ALA A 176 -14.76 11.08 3.69
C ALA A 176 -13.30 11.49 3.41
N ILE A 177 -12.36 10.58 3.69
CA ILE A 177 -10.89 10.82 3.61
C ILE A 177 -10.19 9.94 2.58
N LEU A 178 -10.92 9.05 1.93
CA LEU A 178 -10.42 8.14 0.89
C LEU A 178 -11.05 8.45 -0.46
N GLY A 179 -10.51 7.85 -1.53
CA GLY A 179 -11.04 8.07 -2.88
C GLY A 179 -11.02 9.55 -3.32
N GLY A 180 -9.98 10.32 -2.96
CA GLY A 180 -9.92 11.76 -3.23
C GLY A 180 -10.85 12.58 -2.33
N ASN A 181 -11.01 12.17 -1.07
CA ASN A 181 -11.89 12.78 -0.05
C ASN A 181 -13.40 12.68 -0.38
N THR A 182 -13.80 11.60 -1.05
CA THR A 182 -15.21 11.37 -1.43
C THR A 182 -15.82 10.16 -0.73
N GLN A 183 -15.02 9.32 -0.09
CA GLN A 183 -15.45 8.07 0.52
C GLN A 183 -15.00 7.95 1.97
N THR A 184 -15.87 7.42 2.82
CA THR A 184 -15.52 6.95 4.15
C THR A 184 -14.75 5.63 4.08
N LEU A 185 -14.17 5.20 5.21
CA LEU A 185 -13.50 3.90 5.32
C LEU A 185 -14.42 2.73 4.89
N ASN A 186 -15.66 2.74 5.34
CA ASN A 186 -16.62 1.67 5.02
C ASN A 186 -16.99 1.67 3.54
N GLU A 187 -17.31 2.83 2.96
CA GLU A 187 -17.64 2.96 1.53
C GLU A 187 -16.47 2.55 0.64
N PHE A 188 -15.24 2.91 1.02
CA PHE A 188 -14.04 2.48 0.29
C PHE A 188 -13.85 0.96 0.34
N PHE A 189 -14.03 0.35 1.51
CA PHE A 189 -13.95 -1.10 1.67
C PHE A 189 -15.03 -1.82 0.87
N GLU A 190 -16.28 -1.37 0.95
CA GLU A 190 -17.41 -1.92 0.18
C GLU A 190 -17.15 -1.80 -1.33
N SER A 191 -16.69 -0.64 -1.81
CA SER A 191 -16.37 -0.44 -3.23
C SER A 191 -15.23 -1.36 -3.70
N THR A 192 -14.24 -1.60 -2.86
CA THR A 192 -13.14 -2.53 -3.14
C THR A 192 -13.62 -3.97 -3.25
N ILE A 193 -14.49 -4.42 -2.35
CA ILE A 193 -15.10 -5.77 -2.42
C ILE A 193 -15.91 -5.93 -3.70
N VAL A 194 -16.73 -4.92 -4.05
CA VAL A 194 -17.50 -4.94 -5.30
C VAL A 194 -16.58 -5.02 -6.52
N GLN A 195 -15.50 -4.25 -6.54
CA GLN A 195 -14.52 -4.29 -7.64
C GLN A 195 -13.86 -5.66 -7.77
N ILE A 196 -13.43 -6.26 -6.66
CA ILE A 196 -12.88 -7.63 -6.65
C ILE A 196 -13.91 -8.65 -7.17
N GLY A 197 -15.18 -8.50 -6.78
CA GLY A 197 -16.26 -9.35 -7.26
C GLY A 197 -16.48 -9.24 -8.77
N ILE A 198 -16.44 -8.05 -9.32
CA ILE A 198 -16.53 -7.80 -10.76
C ILE A 198 -15.35 -8.42 -11.50
N GLU A 199 -14.13 -8.23 -11.01
CA GLU A 199 -12.92 -8.79 -11.61
C GLU A 199 -12.90 -10.32 -11.56
N ALA A 200 -13.32 -10.90 -10.43
CA ALA A 200 -13.44 -12.36 -10.29
C ALA A 200 -14.44 -12.94 -11.32
N ASN A 201 -15.60 -12.32 -11.47
CA ASN A 201 -16.64 -12.75 -12.43
C ASN A 201 -16.17 -12.58 -13.89
N ALA A 202 -15.46 -11.49 -14.21
CA ALA A 202 -14.87 -11.28 -15.53
C ALA A 202 -13.78 -12.33 -15.86
N ASN A 203 -12.96 -12.68 -14.86
CA ASN A 203 -11.94 -13.71 -15.00
C ASN A 203 -12.56 -15.10 -15.19
N GLU A 204 -13.62 -15.45 -14.46
CA GLU A 204 -14.37 -16.70 -14.61
C GLU A 204 -14.97 -16.80 -16.02
N SER A 205 -15.64 -15.75 -16.50
CA SER A 205 -16.18 -15.69 -17.86
C SER A 205 -15.08 -15.84 -18.92
N THR A 206 -13.93 -15.20 -18.73
CA THR A 206 -12.78 -15.33 -19.62
C THR A 206 -12.25 -16.76 -19.63
N PHE A 207 -12.16 -17.39 -18.48
CA PHE A 207 -11.73 -18.78 -18.36
C PHE A 207 -12.66 -19.74 -19.08
N GLU A 208 -13.98 -19.60 -18.93
CA GLU A 208 -14.99 -20.41 -19.63
C GLU A 208 -14.87 -20.29 -21.15
N VAL A 209 -14.65 -19.05 -21.65
CA VAL A 209 -14.45 -18.81 -23.10
C VAL A 209 -13.15 -19.49 -23.56
N GLN A 210 -12.06 -19.36 -22.84
CA GLN A 210 -10.78 -20.01 -23.18
C GLN A 210 -10.92 -21.55 -23.17
N GLU A 211 -11.61 -22.12 -22.19
CA GLU A 211 -11.88 -23.55 -22.13
C GLU A 211 -12.73 -24.01 -23.33
N SER A 212 -13.71 -23.22 -23.74
CA SER A 212 -14.50 -23.46 -24.94
C SER A 212 -13.64 -23.47 -26.20
N PHE A 213 -12.72 -22.51 -26.36
CA PHE A 213 -11.78 -22.50 -27.47
C PHE A 213 -10.85 -23.72 -27.48
N ILE A 214 -10.33 -24.12 -26.31
CA ILE A 214 -9.49 -25.32 -26.22
C ILE A 214 -10.25 -26.56 -26.68
N ARG A 215 -11.50 -26.72 -26.24
CA ARG A 215 -12.37 -27.84 -26.68
C ARG A 215 -12.63 -27.80 -28.19
N ASP A 216 -12.87 -26.62 -28.78
CA ASP A 216 -13.08 -26.48 -30.21
C ASP A 216 -11.79 -26.81 -31.02
N PHE A 217 -10.63 -26.35 -30.57
CA PHE A 217 -9.36 -26.72 -31.19
C PHE A 217 -9.04 -28.22 -31.09
N GLN A 218 -9.35 -28.84 -29.94
CA GLN A 218 -9.19 -30.28 -29.80
C GLN A 218 -10.06 -31.04 -30.79
N ARG A 219 -11.35 -30.66 -30.90
CA ARG A 219 -12.28 -31.26 -31.86
C ARG A 219 -11.81 -31.10 -33.31
N ARG A 220 -11.39 -29.90 -33.71
CA ARG A 220 -10.83 -29.67 -35.03
C ARG A 220 -9.57 -30.46 -35.33
N ARG A 221 -8.71 -30.63 -34.34
CA ARG A 221 -7.53 -31.47 -34.45
C ARG A 221 -7.91 -32.93 -34.64
N GLU A 222 -8.91 -33.42 -33.92
CA GLU A 222 -9.43 -34.79 -34.08
C GLU A 222 -10.07 -35.00 -35.46
N GLU A 223 -10.82 -34.00 -35.98
CA GLU A 223 -11.41 -34.05 -37.34
C GLU A 223 -10.31 -34.12 -38.44
N VAL A 224 -9.16 -33.48 -38.26
CA VAL A 224 -8.07 -33.46 -39.24
C VAL A 224 -7.06 -34.60 -39.05
N SER A 225 -6.77 -34.98 -37.83
CA SER A 225 -5.71 -35.95 -37.46
C SER A 225 -6.27 -37.19 -36.74
N GLY A 226 -7.57 -37.23 -36.48
CA GLY A 226 -8.17 -38.38 -35.84
C GLY A 226 -8.14 -39.58 -36.75
N VAL A 227 -7.59 -40.67 -36.31
CA VAL A 227 -7.64 -41.95 -37.01
C VAL A 227 -9.06 -42.47 -36.97
N ASN A 228 -9.78 -42.41 -38.12
CA ASN A 228 -11.07 -43.05 -38.23
C ASN A 228 -10.87 -44.59 -38.25
N LEU A 229 -11.08 -45.22 -37.10
CA LEU A 229 -10.91 -46.69 -36.97
C LEU A 229 -11.67 -47.49 -37.99
N ASP A 230 -12.82 -46.99 -38.49
CA ASP A 230 -13.62 -47.64 -39.51
C ASP A 230 -12.95 -47.53 -40.88
N GLU A 231 -12.33 -46.42 -41.22
CA GLU A 231 -11.51 -46.28 -42.44
C GLU A 231 -10.25 -47.15 -42.39
N GLU A 232 -9.52 -47.12 -41.29
CA GLU A 232 -8.38 -47.98 -41.09
C GLU A 232 -8.73 -49.49 -41.17
N ALA A 233 -9.84 -49.92 -40.53
CA ALA A 233 -10.35 -51.26 -40.63
C ALA A 233 -10.74 -51.63 -42.07
N THR A 234 -11.34 -50.67 -42.80
CA THR A 234 -11.71 -50.86 -44.21
C THR A 234 -10.47 -51.01 -45.07
N GLN A 235 -9.48 -50.16 -44.90
CA GLN A 235 -8.18 -50.26 -45.57
C GLN A 235 -7.45 -51.57 -45.25
N LEU A 236 -7.43 -51.99 -44.00
CA LEU A 236 -6.87 -53.25 -43.56
C LEU A 236 -7.54 -54.44 -44.26
N LEU A 237 -8.86 -54.44 -44.33
CA LEU A 237 -9.65 -55.45 -45.08
C LEU A 237 -9.33 -55.45 -46.59
N GLN A 238 -9.15 -54.26 -47.18
CA GLN A 238 -8.72 -54.15 -48.61
C GLN A 238 -7.34 -54.71 -48.82
N PHE A 239 -6.37 -54.37 -47.97
CA PHE A 239 -4.98 -54.91 -48.05
C PHE A 239 -4.98 -56.45 -47.83
N GLN A 240 -5.75 -56.96 -46.90
CA GLN A 240 -5.87 -58.38 -46.64
C GLN A 240 -6.43 -59.13 -47.90
N ARG A 241 -7.51 -58.61 -48.51
CA ARG A 241 -8.07 -59.16 -49.75
C ARG A 241 -7.09 -59.09 -50.94
N ALA A 242 -6.34 -57.97 -51.06
CA ALA A 242 -5.30 -57.81 -52.07
C ALA A 242 -4.15 -58.82 -51.91
N PHE A 243 -3.74 -59.03 -50.64
CA PHE A 243 -2.72 -60.05 -50.30
C PHE A 243 -3.20 -61.46 -50.62
N GLU A 244 -4.46 -61.82 -50.27
CA GLU A 244 -5.06 -63.13 -50.60
C GLU A 244 -5.16 -63.33 -52.13
N ALA A 245 -5.60 -62.30 -52.83
CA ALA A 245 -5.67 -62.35 -54.32
C ALA A 245 -4.28 -62.57 -54.95
N SER A 246 -3.27 -61.80 -54.50
CA SER A 246 -1.89 -61.95 -54.98
C SER A 246 -1.30 -63.32 -54.66
N SER A 247 -1.59 -63.89 -53.49
CA SER A 247 -1.17 -65.23 -53.10
C SER A 247 -1.78 -66.30 -53.99
N ARG A 248 -3.08 -66.16 -54.39
CA ARG A 248 -3.74 -67.04 -55.35
C ARG A 248 -3.15 -66.96 -56.72
N VAL A 249 -2.80 -65.75 -57.21
CA VAL A 249 -2.13 -65.56 -58.51
C VAL A 249 -0.77 -66.28 -58.51
N ILE A 250 0.05 -66.12 -57.46
CA ILE A 250 1.36 -66.80 -57.33
C ILE A 250 1.16 -68.33 -57.33
N THR A 251 0.23 -68.81 -56.51
CA THR A 251 -0.06 -70.27 -56.50
C THR A 251 -0.52 -70.83 -57.82
N THR A 252 -1.30 -70.01 -58.58
CA THR A 252 -1.75 -70.41 -59.93
C THR A 252 -0.60 -70.40 -60.93
N ALA A 253 0.27 -69.37 -60.86
CA ALA A 253 1.47 -69.31 -61.70
C ALA A 253 2.42 -70.49 -61.40
N ASP A 254 2.65 -70.84 -60.13
CA ASP A 254 3.44 -72.03 -59.76
C ASP A 254 2.84 -73.32 -60.31
N ARG A 255 1.54 -73.48 -60.27
CA ARG A 255 0.84 -74.65 -60.86
C ARG A 255 1.00 -74.69 -62.36
N MET A 256 0.89 -73.56 -63.06
CA MET A 256 1.11 -73.49 -64.47
C MET A 256 2.55 -73.82 -64.89
N LEU A 257 3.50 -73.30 -64.13
CA LEU A 257 4.94 -73.63 -64.29
C LEU A 257 5.22 -75.10 -64.09
N ALA A 258 4.68 -75.68 -63.00
CA ALA A 258 4.78 -77.14 -62.78
C ALA A 258 4.17 -77.96 -63.85
N ALA A 259 3.00 -77.53 -64.42
CA ALA A 259 2.36 -78.21 -65.55
C ALA A 259 3.17 -78.12 -66.80
N LEU A 260 3.79 -76.94 -67.14
CA LEU A 260 4.69 -76.78 -68.29
C LEU A 260 5.94 -77.64 -68.17
N LEU A 261 6.56 -77.75 -67.03
CA LEU A 261 7.72 -78.58 -66.73
C LEU A 261 7.37 -80.08 -66.87
N ALA A 262 6.17 -80.48 -66.52
CA ALA A 262 5.68 -81.86 -66.68
C ALA A 262 5.39 -82.23 -68.18
N ILE A 263 5.16 -81.28 -69.05
CA ILE A 263 4.96 -81.59 -70.53
C ILE A 263 6.22 -81.63 -71.27
N GLY A 264 7.31 -81.04 -70.75
CA GLY A 264 8.64 -81.03 -71.35
C GLY A 264 9.65 -82.05 -70.89
N ALA A 265 9.24 -82.99 -70.02
CA ALA A 265 9.99 -84.13 -69.58
C ALA A 265 9.34 -85.41 -70.14
#